data_f7b8e96308d76686a2ee4bf635411dee
#
_entry.id   f7b8e96308d76686a2ee4bf635411dee
#
_cell.length_a   1.000
_cell.length_b   1.000
_cell.length_c   1.000
_cell.angle_alpha   90.00
_cell.angle_beta   90.00
_cell.angle_gamma   90.00
#
_symmetry.space_group_name_H-M   'P 1'
#
loop_
_entity.id
_entity.type
_entity.pdbx_description
1 polymer ?
#
loop_
_entity_poly.entity_id
_entity_poly.type
_entity_poly.pdbx_seq_one_letter_code
_entity_poly.pdbx_strand_id
1 'polypeptide(L)'
;MWRETNIAFQHYLRLQRGLSQNTAVSYGLDIEKLICYLEKYNITETPSNIEEDTLRQFVYEVAKDLNARSQARLISALKSFFKFMMYEKGREDFPMSLIESPKIGVKLPDTLSLQEIDAMLASIDLSTDEGHRNKAMIEMLYACGLRVSELISLRLSDLFFDEDFIRVMGKGSKQRLVPIEAYTQKQVKQYIDNQRRQLKIAKGHEDFVFLNRRGKQLTRAMIFTIVRQVAESIGLQKTISLRCSASGSS
;
A
#
# COMPACT_ATOMS: atom_id res chain seq x y z
N MET A 1 2.63 30.71 -0.20
CA MET A 1 2.08 30.53 -1.56
C MET A 1 2.24 29.10 -2.09
N TRP A 2 3.43 28.55 -2.38
CA TRP A 2 3.59 27.17 -2.84
C TRP A 2 2.95 26.12 -1.93
N ARG A 3 3.24 26.15 -0.61
CA ARG A 3 2.67 25.18 0.36
C ARG A 3 1.17 25.28 0.50
N GLU A 4 0.60 26.47 0.47
CA GLU A 4 -0.86 26.69 0.50
C GLU A 4 -1.51 26.10 -0.77
N THR A 5 -0.91 26.33 -1.94
CA THR A 5 -1.36 25.75 -3.20
C THR A 5 -1.27 24.22 -3.19
N ASN A 6 -0.21 23.65 -2.59
CA ASN A 6 -0.06 22.20 -2.44
C ASN A 6 -1.17 21.61 -1.52
N ILE A 7 -1.54 22.29 -0.45
CA ILE A 7 -2.66 21.88 0.42
C ILE A 7 -3.97 21.91 -0.37
N ALA A 8 -4.24 22.99 -1.11
CA ALA A 8 -5.44 23.10 -1.94
C ALA A 8 -5.49 22.00 -3.02
N PHE A 9 -4.35 21.67 -3.64
CA PHE A 9 -4.22 20.58 -4.59
C PHE A 9 -4.55 19.21 -3.98
N GLN A 10 -4.05 18.92 -2.77
CA GLN A 10 -4.39 17.67 -2.09
C GLN A 10 -5.88 17.56 -1.80
N HIS A 11 -6.54 18.65 -1.42
CA HIS A 11 -8.00 18.71 -1.24
C HIS A 11 -8.73 18.47 -2.57
N TYR A 12 -8.30 19.12 -3.65
CA TYR A 12 -8.84 18.90 -5.00
C TYR A 12 -8.77 17.43 -5.41
N LEU A 13 -7.59 16.79 -5.21
CA LEU A 13 -7.41 15.37 -5.54
C LEU A 13 -8.39 14.47 -4.78
N ARG A 14 -8.67 14.77 -3.52
CA ARG A 14 -9.58 13.98 -2.68
C ARG A 14 -11.04 14.24 -2.99
N LEU A 15 -11.43 15.50 -3.03
CA LEU A 15 -12.85 15.90 -3.06
C LEU A 15 -13.42 15.93 -4.48
N GLN A 16 -12.65 16.42 -5.44
CA GLN A 16 -13.15 16.55 -6.81
C GLN A 16 -12.73 15.37 -7.71
N ARG A 17 -11.48 14.86 -7.52
CA ARG A 17 -10.99 13.74 -8.33
C ARG A 17 -11.25 12.36 -7.70
N GLY A 18 -11.77 12.29 -6.48
CA GLY A 18 -12.09 11.03 -5.81
C GLY A 18 -10.87 10.12 -5.56
N LEU A 19 -9.65 10.67 -5.53
CA LEU A 19 -8.45 9.87 -5.32
C LEU A 19 -8.30 9.47 -3.85
N SER A 20 -7.60 8.34 -3.62
CA SER A 20 -7.36 7.86 -2.27
C SER A 20 -6.50 8.84 -1.47
N GLN A 21 -6.69 8.87 -0.14
CA GLN A 21 -5.84 9.64 0.78
C GLN A 21 -4.35 9.42 0.52
N ASN A 22 -3.93 8.16 0.34
CA ASN A 22 -2.53 7.82 0.11
C ASN A 22 -1.99 8.41 -1.20
N THR A 23 -2.83 8.47 -2.24
CA THR A 23 -2.45 9.08 -3.53
C THR A 23 -2.28 10.58 -3.38
N ALA A 24 -3.25 11.26 -2.72
CA ALA A 24 -3.19 12.70 -2.49
C ALA A 24 -1.96 13.09 -1.66
N VAL A 25 -1.68 12.36 -0.57
CA VAL A 25 -0.49 12.57 0.27
C VAL A 25 0.80 12.31 -0.53
N SER A 26 0.87 11.22 -1.31
CA SER A 26 2.07 10.92 -2.11
C SER A 26 2.34 11.99 -3.16
N TYR A 27 1.30 12.51 -3.80
CA TYR A 27 1.43 13.61 -4.77
C TYR A 27 1.83 14.91 -4.06
N GLY A 28 1.24 15.20 -2.91
CA GLY A 28 1.63 16.35 -2.09
C GLY A 28 3.11 16.32 -1.68
N LEU A 29 3.63 15.14 -1.30
CA LEU A 29 5.05 14.95 -1.00
C LEU A 29 5.96 15.13 -2.23
N ASP A 30 5.49 14.76 -3.41
CA ASP A 30 6.24 14.98 -4.64
C ASP A 30 6.29 16.48 -5.02
N ILE A 31 5.21 17.23 -4.76
CA ILE A 31 5.23 18.70 -4.90
C ILE A 31 6.12 19.35 -3.83
N GLU A 32 6.16 18.83 -2.60
CA GLU A 32 7.07 19.34 -1.56
C GLU A 32 8.54 19.20 -1.96
N LYS A 33 8.93 18.16 -2.70
CA LYS A 33 10.29 18.04 -3.28
C LYS A 33 10.61 19.18 -4.25
N LEU A 34 9.63 19.59 -5.08
CA LEU A 34 9.80 20.77 -5.94
C LEU A 34 9.98 22.04 -5.10
N ILE A 35 9.17 22.21 -4.06
CA ILE A 35 9.27 23.37 -3.16
C ILE A 35 10.66 23.43 -2.52
N CYS A 36 11.14 22.32 -1.97
CA CYS A 36 12.48 22.23 -1.37
C CYS A 36 13.60 22.52 -2.39
N TYR A 37 13.42 22.08 -3.65
CA TYR A 37 14.37 22.39 -4.73
C TYR A 37 14.40 23.89 -5.03
N LEU A 38 13.25 24.55 -5.18
CA LEU A 38 13.16 25.99 -5.42
C LEU A 38 13.79 26.80 -4.27
N GLU A 39 13.54 26.40 -3.03
CA GLU A 39 14.13 27.01 -1.84
C GLU A 39 15.66 26.83 -1.81
N LYS A 40 16.16 25.63 -2.11
CA LYS A 40 17.61 25.31 -2.15
C LYS A 40 18.39 26.19 -3.13
N TYR A 41 17.80 26.45 -4.29
CA TYR A 41 18.44 27.24 -5.34
C TYR A 41 18.02 28.71 -5.35
N ASN A 42 17.28 29.18 -4.33
CA ASN A 42 16.76 30.54 -4.23
C ASN A 42 15.96 30.98 -5.47
N ILE A 43 15.21 30.06 -6.07
CA ILE A 43 14.35 30.31 -7.22
C ILE A 43 13.05 30.96 -6.71
N THR A 44 12.74 32.17 -7.19
CA THR A 44 11.60 32.98 -6.71
C THR A 44 10.31 32.78 -7.52
N GLU A 45 10.33 31.90 -8.51
CA GLU A 45 9.16 31.56 -9.33
C GLU A 45 8.00 31.04 -8.48
N THR A 46 6.80 31.39 -8.88
CA THR A 46 5.55 31.01 -8.20
C THR A 46 4.86 29.87 -8.97
N PRO A 47 3.86 29.19 -8.39
CA PRO A 47 3.09 28.17 -9.10
C PRO A 47 2.45 28.65 -10.42
N SER A 48 2.19 29.96 -10.50
CA SER A 48 1.52 30.56 -11.66
C SER A 48 2.48 30.94 -12.81
N ASN A 49 3.77 31.13 -12.53
CA ASN A 49 4.73 31.61 -13.53
C ASN A 49 6.01 30.77 -13.67
N ILE A 50 6.11 29.63 -12.94
CA ILE A 50 7.26 28.74 -13.09
C ILE A 50 7.41 28.27 -14.53
N GLU A 51 8.65 28.32 -15.04
CA GLU A 51 8.96 27.98 -16.42
C GLU A 51 9.23 26.46 -16.60
N GLU A 52 9.06 26.00 -17.83
CA GLU A 52 9.31 24.60 -18.18
C GLU A 52 10.78 24.20 -17.94
N ASP A 53 11.73 25.10 -18.20
CA ASP A 53 13.15 24.83 -18.02
C ASP A 53 13.51 24.60 -16.55
N THR A 54 12.94 25.36 -15.63
CA THR A 54 13.08 25.14 -14.18
C THR A 54 12.57 23.76 -13.77
N LEU A 55 11.41 23.36 -14.27
CA LEU A 55 10.82 22.05 -14.00
C LEU A 55 11.66 20.91 -14.61
N ARG A 56 12.21 21.12 -15.80
CA ARG A 56 13.10 20.15 -16.46
C ARG A 56 14.38 19.93 -15.67
N GLN A 57 15.00 21.00 -15.18
CA GLN A 57 16.18 20.94 -14.32
C GLN A 57 15.88 20.23 -13.01
N PHE A 58 14.77 20.56 -12.36
CA PHE A 58 14.30 19.87 -11.15
C PHE A 58 14.16 18.36 -11.39
N VAL A 59 13.42 17.97 -12.43
CA VAL A 59 13.20 16.54 -12.75
C VAL A 59 14.51 15.83 -13.02
N TYR A 60 15.44 16.47 -13.74
CA TYR A 60 16.77 15.91 -14.01
C TYR A 60 17.59 15.72 -12.73
N GLU A 61 17.58 16.69 -11.82
CA GLU A 61 18.34 16.57 -10.55
C GLU A 61 17.78 15.47 -9.66
N VAL A 62 16.46 15.47 -9.44
CA VAL A 62 15.81 14.50 -8.57
C VAL A 62 15.83 13.08 -9.16
N ALA A 63 15.94 12.96 -10.49
CA ALA A 63 16.06 11.65 -11.15
C ALA A 63 17.34 10.90 -10.74
N LYS A 64 18.39 11.57 -10.30
CA LYS A 64 19.64 10.94 -9.85
C LYS A 64 19.43 10.07 -8.59
N ASP A 65 18.51 10.47 -7.73
CA ASP A 65 18.23 9.82 -6.44
C ASP A 65 16.99 8.93 -6.47
N LEU A 66 16.19 8.96 -7.53
CA LEU A 66 14.95 8.22 -7.65
C LEU A 66 15.05 7.06 -8.64
N ASN A 67 14.49 5.91 -8.27
CA ASN A 67 14.25 4.85 -9.24
C ASN A 67 13.18 5.28 -10.28
N ALA A 68 13.19 4.63 -11.46
CA ALA A 68 12.31 4.97 -12.59
C ALA A 68 10.81 5.03 -12.23
N ARG A 69 10.34 4.14 -11.34
CA ARG A 69 8.94 4.12 -10.90
C ARG A 69 8.58 5.33 -10.03
N SER A 70 9.47 5.73 -9.12
CA SER A 70 9.29 6.92 -8.29
C SER A 70 9.38 8.19 -9.11
N GLN A 71 10.26 8.23 -10.11
CA GLN A 71 10.38 9.35 -11.05
C GLN A 71 9.11 9.49 -11.92
N ALA A 72 8.56 8.38 -12.45
CA ALA A 72 7.31 8.43 -13.21
C ALA A 72 6.12 8.90 -12.35
N ARG A 73 6.07 8.50 -11.06
CA ARG A 73 5.05 9.00 -10.13
C ARG A 73 5.22 10.51 -9.90
N LEU A 74 6.44 10.98 -9.66
CA LEU A 74 6.75 12.41 -9.50
C LEU A 74 6.25 13.22 -10.71
N ILE A 75 6.59 12.79 -11.92
CA ILE A 75 6.15 13.47 -13.16
C ILE A 75 4.63 13.45 -13.27
N SER A 76 3.97 12.35 -12.89
CA SER A 76 2.52 12.27 -12.87
C SER A 76 1.89 13.22 -11.85
N ALA A 77 2.52 13.39 -10.68
CA ALA A 77 2.09 14.35 -9.65
C ALA A 77 2.23 15.79 -10.15
N LEU A 78 3.36 16.14 -10.76
CA LEU A 78 3.61 17.46 -11.37
C LEU A 78 2.59 17.75 -12.48
N LYS A 79 2.38 16.81 -13.40
CA LYS A 79 1.37 16.97 -14.48
C LYS A 79 -0.03 17.17 -13.90
N SER A 80 -0.38 16.45 -12.84
CA SER A 80 -1.68 16.62 -12.16
C SER A 80 -1.78 17.98 -11.45
N PHE A 81 -0.70 18.44 -10.81
CA PHE A 81 -0.64 19.74 -10.14
C PHE A 81 -0.79 20.89 -11.13
N PHE A 82 -0.07 20.89 -12.25
CA PHE A 82 -0.19 21.97 -13.23
C PHE A 82 -1.54 21.94 -13.99
N LYS A 83 -2.14 20.77 -14.16
CA LYS A 83 -3.55 20.71 -14.62
C LYS A 83 -4.51 21.37 -13.61
N PHE A 84 -4.32 21.13 -12.31
CA PHE A 84 -5.07 21.80 -11.27
C PHE A 84 -4.84 23.33 -11.32
N MET A 85 -3.61 23.78 -11.54
CA MET A 85 -3.30 25.20 -11.69
C MET A 85 -4.02 25.84 -12.88
N MET A 86 -4.12 25.13 -14.01
CA MET A 86 -4.85 25.62 -15.18
C MET A 86 -6.35 25.73 -14.90
N TYR A 87 -6.98 24.68 -14.37
CA TYR A 87 -8.44 24.63 -14.21
C TYR A 87 -8.96 25.44 -13.02
N GLU A 88 -8.26 25.44 -11.89
CA GLU A 88 -8.73 26.03 -10.63
C GLU A 88 -8.07 27.37 -10.29
N LYS A 89 -6.89 27.66 -10.85
CA LYS A 89 -6.10 28.84 -10.54
C LYS A 89 -5.85 29.75 -11.75
N GLY A 90 -6.41 29.43 -12.91
CA GLY A 90 -6.36 30.27 -14.10
C GLY A 90 -4.98 30.42 -14.76
N ARG A 91 -4.10 29.43 -14.58
CA ARG A 91 -2.85 29.40 -15.34
C ARG A 91 -3.16 29.07 -16.81
N GLU A 92 -2.62 29.86 -17.75
CA GLU A 92 -2.95 29.72 -19.18
C GLU A 92 -2.11 28.65 -19.88
N ASP A 93 -0.87 28.42 -19.43
CA ASP A 93 0.07 27.49 -20.05
C ASP A 93 0.23 26.18 -19.26
N PHE A 94 0.71 25.13 -19.92
CA PHE A 94 1.03 23.84 -19.32
C PHE A 94 2.54 23.56 -19.36
N PRO A 95 3.30 23.90 -18.29
CA PRO A 95 4.76 23.84 -18.31
C PRO A 95 5.33 22.40 -18.23
N MET A 96 4.48 21.38 -18.30
CA MET A 96 4.88 19.97 -18.29
C MET A 96 4.71 19.30 -19.67
N SER A 97 4.49 20.08 -20.74
CA SER A 97 4.15 19.56 -22.06
C SER A 97 5.25 18.67 -22.65
N LEU A 98 6.50 19.08 -22.55
CA LEU A 98 7.67 18.37 -23.12
C LEU A 98 8.36 17.43 -22.13
N ILE A 99 7.92 17.37 -20.87
CA ILE A 99 8.52 16.50 -19.86
C ILE A 99 7.89 15.09 -19.95
N GLU A 100 8.66 14.14 -20.45
CA GLU A 100 8.26 12.76 -20.60
C GLU A 100 8.55 11.93 -19.35
N SER A 101 7.71 10.93 -19.11
CA SER A 101 7.95 9.94 -18.05
C SER A 101 8.94 8.89 -18.52
N PRO A 102 9.84 8.39 -17.66
CA PRO A 102 10.74 7.32 -18.02
C PRO A 102 9.97 6.07 -18.42
N LYS A 103 10.47 5.35 -19.42
CA LYS A 103 9.92 4.03 -19.78
C LYS A 103 10.23 3.04 -18.65
N ILE A 104 9.19 2.55 -17.99
CA ILE A 104 9.31 1.55 -16.94
C ILE A 104 9.18 0.19 -17.59
N GLY A 105 10.25 -0.62 -17.53
CA GLY A 105 10.17 -2.02 -17.90
C GLY A 105 9.16 -2.75 -17.01
N VAL A 106 8.31 -3.59 -17.60
CA VAL A 106 7.41 -4.45 -16.86
C VAL A 106 8.23 -5.60 -16.25
N LYS A 107 8.68 -5.42 -15.00
CA LYS A 107 9.23 -6.54 -14.23
C LYS A 107 8.03 -7.31 -13.67
N LEU A 108 7.79 -8.50 -14.19
CA LEU A 108 6.79 -9.40 -13.61
C LEU A 108 7.21 -9.70 -12.15
N PRO A 109 6.29 -9.58 -11.21
CA PRO A 109 6.60 -9.94 -9.83
C PRO A 109 6.88 -11.44 -9.75
N ASP A 110 7.87 -11.82 -8.96
CA ASP A 110 8.09 -13.21 -8.61
C ASP A 110 6.85 -13.72 -7.86
N THR A 111 6.23 -14.77 -8.38
CA THR A 111 5.10 -15.44 -7.73
C THR A 111 5.60 -16.63 -6.93
N LEU A 112 4.96 -16.91 -5.80
CA LEU A 112 5.20 -18.12 -5.03
C LEU A 112 4.39 -19.27 -5.64
N SER A 113 5.01 -20.44 -5.77
CA SER A 113 4.31 -21.68 -6.09
C SER A 113 3.54 -22.20 -4.86
N LEU A 114 2.58 -23.10 -5.08
CA LEU A 114 1.87 -23.76 -3.98
C LEU A 114 2.84 -24.50 -3.06
N GLN A 115 3.83 -25.20 -3.61
CA GLN A 115 4.85 -25.93 -2.83
C GLN A 115 5.67 -24.99 -1.94
N GLU A 116 6.02 -23.79 -2.44
CA GLU A 116 6.73 -22.79 -1.63
C GLU A 116 5.84 -22.23 -0.52
N ILE A 117 4.55 -22.03 -0.77
CA ILE A 117 3.58 -21.60 0.25
C ILE A 117 3.42 -22.67 1.32
N ASP A 118 3.26 -23.95 0.94
CA ASP A 118 3.14 -25.07 1.85
C ASP A 118 4.41 -25.21 2.72
N ALA A 119 5.59 -25.08 2.11
CA ALA A 119 6.86 -25.10 2.83
C ALA A 119 6.96 -23.93 3.83
N MET A 120 6.54 -22.74 3.44
CA MET A 120 6.47 -21.57 4.35
C MET A 120 5.56 -21.85 5.54
N LEU A 121 4.35 -22.37 5.31
CA LEU A 121 3.38 -22.69 6.35
C LEU A 121 3.87 -23.79 7.28
N ALA A 122 4.58 -24.79 6.74
CA ALA A 122 5.17 -25.89 7.51
C ALA A 122 6.36 -25.45 8.38
N SER A 123 7.10 -24.42 7.97
CA SER A 123 8.27 -23.92 8.71
C SER A 123 7.92 -23.08 9.94
N ILE A 124 6.66 -22.70 10.10
CA ILE A 124 6.23 -21.84 11.21
C ILE A 124 6.20 -22.64 12.51
N ASP A 125 6.95 -22.18 13.51
CA ASP A 125 6.95 -22.76 14.85
C ASP A 125 5.63 -22.48 15.57
N LEU A 126 4.82 -23.52 15.72
CA LEU A 126 3.51 -23.47 16.40
C LEU A 126 3.61 -23.60 17.92
N SER A 127 4.81 -23.73 18.51
CA SER A 127 4.98 -23.70 19.97
C SER A 127 4.78 -22.28 20.53
N THR A 128 4.76 -21.26 19.66
CA THR A 128 4.62 -19.86 20.02
C THR A 128 3.23 -19.32 19.65
N ASP A 129 2.71 -18.38 20.44
CA ASP A 129 1.45 -17.70 20.16
C ASP A 129 1.51 -16.92 18.84
N GLU A 130 2.66 -16.31 18.55
CA GLU A 130 2.89 -15.65 17.28
C GLU A 130 2.89 -16.60 16.09
N GLY A 131 3.34 -17.83 16.28
CA GLY A 131 3.33 -18.85 15.23
C GLY A 131 1.92 -19.17 14.73
N HIS A 132 0.99 -19.41 15.63
CA HIS A 132 -0.41 -19.64 15.26
C HIS A 132 -1.02 -18.44 14.53
N ARG A 133 -0.77 -17.21 15.02
CA ARG A 133 -1.18 -16.00 14.34
C ARG A 133 -0.57 -15.89 12.94
N ASN A 134 0.73 -16.12 12.81
CA ASN A 134 1.45 -15.97 11.56
C ASN A 134 0.97 -17.00 10.53
N LYS A 135 0.72 -18.24 10.96
CA LYS A 135 0.14 -19.27 10.10
C LYS A 135 -1.24 -18.89 9.59
N ALA A 136 -2.16 -18.54 10.48
CA ALA A 136 -3.52 -18.12 10.11
C ALA A 136 -3.49 -16.90 9.17
N MET A 137 -2.60 -15.95 9.42
CA MET A 137 -2.43 -14.74 8.60
C MET A 137 -1.92 -15.05 7.20
N ILE A 138 -0.89 -15.89 7.06
CA ILE A 138 -0.32 -16.27 5.77
C ILE A 138 -1.32 -17.11 4.99
N GLU A 139 -2.01 -18.04 5.65
CA GLU A 139 -3.09 -18.82 5.07
C GLU A 139 -4.18 -17.91 4.46
N MET A 140 -4.65 -16.93 5.21
CA MET A 140 -5.66 -15.96 4.74
C MET A 140 -5.17 -15.13 3.54
N LEU A 141 -3.90 -14.73 3.53
CA LEU A 141 -3.34 -13.98 2.40
C LEU A 141 -3.38 -14.79 1.11
N TYR A 142 -3.05 -16.08 1.17
CA TYR A 142 -2.95 -16.94 -0.01
C TYR A 142 -4.29 -17.57 -0.39
N ALA A 143 -4.98 -18.22 0.53
CA ALA A 143 -6.23 -18.91 0.25
C ALA A 143 -7.35 -17.92 -0.17
N CYS A 144 -7.43 -16.76 0.48
CA CYS A 144 -8.45 -15.75 0.17
C CYS A 144 -7.97 -14.66 -0.80
N GLY A 145 -6.71 -14.69 -1.23
CA GLY A 145 -6.16 -13.68 -2.13
C GLY A 145 -6.24 -12.24 -1.60
N LEU A 146 -6.05 -12.06 -0.29
CA LEU A 146 -6.19 -10.76 0.35
C LEU A 146 -4.98 -9.85 0.08
N ARG A 147 -5.25 -8.55 -0.10
CA ARG A 147 -4.17 -7.56 0.00
C ARG A 147 -3.77 -7.39 1.46
N VAL A 148 -2.49 -7.07 1.71
CA VAL A 148 -2.01 -6.81 3.08
C VAL A 148 -2.88 -5.77 3.82
N SER A 149 -3.30 -4.71 3.12
CA SER A 149 -4.18 -3.70 3.72
C SER A 149 -5.56 -4.24 4.09
N GLU A 150 -6.09 -5.18 3.32
CA GLU A 150 -7.36 -5.85 3.60
C GLU A 150 -7.22 -6.78 4.81
N LEU A 151 -6.15 -7.57 4.85
CA LEU A 151 -5.87 -8.47 5.98
C LEU A 151 -5.74 -7.72 7.31
N ILE A 152 -4.93 -6.65 7.36
CA ILE A 152 -4.73 -5.90 8.61
C ILE A 152 -5.98 -5.18 9.08
N SER A 153 -6.88 -4.82 8.17
CA SER A 153 -8.15 -4.15 8.50
C SER A 153 -9.34 -5.11 8.72
N LEU A 154 -9.12 -6.42 8.55
CA LEU A 154 -10.16 -7.43 8.72
C LEU A 154 -10.64 -7.47 10.17
N ARG A 155 -11.94 -7.48 10.36
CA ARG A 155 -12.59 -7.44 11.66
C ARG A 155 -13.24 -8.78 12.00
N LEU A 156 -13.43 -9.05 13.27
CA LEU A 156 -14.21 -10.22 13.71
C LEU A 156 -15.64 -10.17 13.16
N SER A 157 -16.23 -8.98 13.14
CA SER A 157 -17.56 -8.71 12.56
C SER A 157 -17.63 -8.88 11.04
N ASP A 158 -16.50 -9.12 10.37
CA ASP A 158 -16.43 -9.41 8.93
C ASP A 158 -16.30 -10.91 8.60
N LEU A 159 -16.25 -11.77 9.62
CA LEU A 159 -16.10 -13.22 9.47
C LEU A 159 -17.47 -13.89 9.49
N PHE A 160 -17.94 -14.43 8.37
CA PHE A 160 -19.19 -15.14 8.20
C PHE A 160 -18.88 -16.62 7.91
N PHE A 161 -18.32 -17.30 8.90
CA PHE A 161 -17.81 -18.67 8.76
C PHE A 161 -18.90 -19.73 8.62
N ASP A 162 -20.10 -19.45 9.07
CA ASP A 162 -21.24 -20.35 8.91
C ASP A 162 -21.79 -20.32 7.47
N GLU A 163 -21.48 -19.25 6.72
CA GLU A 163 -21.85 -19.06 5.31
C GLU A 163 -20.63 -19.17 4.36
N ASP A 164 -19.50 -19.64 4.86
CA ASP A 164 -18.26 -19.87 4.12
C ASP A 164 -17.69 -18.63 3.38
N PHE A 165 -17.88 -17.43 3.92
CA PHE A 165 -17.29 -16.22 3.37
C PHE A 165 -16.79 -15.24 4.42
N ILE A 166 -15.98 -14.30 3.96
CA ILE A 166 -15.55 -13.12 4.70
C ILE A 166 -15.90 -11.86 3.91
N ARG A 167 -16.19 -10.77 4.60
CA ARG A 167 -16.40 -9.45 4.00
C ARG A 167 -15.10 -8.66 4.03
N VAL A 168 -14.68 -8.15 2.89
CA VAL A 168 -13.40 -7.44 2.74
C VAL A 168 -13.65 -6.03 2.20
N MET A 169 -13.04 -5.04 2.86
CA MET A 169 -13.08 -3.65 2.44
C MET A 169 -11.95 -3.37 1.44
N GLY A 170 -12.29 -3.14 0.19
CA GLY A 170 -11.35 -2.85 -0.88
C GLY A 170 -11.07 -1.35 -1.09
N LYS A 171 -10.40 -1.03 -2.19
CA LYS A 171 -10.10 0.36 -2.58
C LYS A 171 -11.40 1.15 -2.82
N GLY A 172 -11.46 2.37 -2.29
CA GLY A 172 -12.62 3.25 -2.44
C GLY A 172 -13.82 2.83 -1.59
N SER A 173 -13.58 2.19 -0.45
CA SER A 173 -14.61 1.69 0.48
C SER A 173 -15.61 0.71 -0.14
N LYS A 174 -15.25 0.08 -1.25
CA LYS A 174 -16.08 -0.96 -1.87
C LYS A 174 -15.91 -2.26 -1.10
N GLN A 175 -17.02 -2.85 -0.69
CA GLN A 175 -17.05 -4.17 -0.04
C GLN A 175 -17.12 -5.28 -1.09
N ARG A 176 -16.45 -6.39 -0.81
CA ARG A 176 -16.59 -7.63 -1.56
C ARG A 176 -16.65 -8.82 -0.60
N LEU A 177 -17.41 -9.82 -0.96
CA LEU A 177 -17.40 -11.11 -0.30
C LEU A 177 -16.32 -11.99 -0.91
N VAL A 178 -15.60 -12.69 -0.07
CA VAL A 178 -14.52 -13.59 -0.47
C VAL A 178 -14.82 -14.95 0.15
N PRO A 179 -14.92 -16.01 -0.65
CA PRO A 179 -15.11 -17.35 -0.11
C PRO A 179 -13.91 -17.77 0.72
N ILE A 180 -14.14 -18.56 1.76
CA ILE A 180 -13.11 -19.10 2.64
C ILE A 180 -13.35 -20.59 2.89
N GLU A 181 -12.33 -21.39 2.62
CA GLU A 181 -12.38 -22.83 2.80
C GLU A 181 -12.34 -23.25 4.27
N ALA A 182 -12.95 -24.38 4.59
CA ALA A 182 -13.07 -24.91 5.95
C ALA A 182 -11.72 -25.06 6.67
N TYR A 183 -10.66 -25.43 5.95
CA TYR A 183 -9.31 -25.53 6.50
C TYR A 183 -8.79 -24.16 6.98
N THR A 184 -8.90 -23.13 6.15
CA THR A 184 -8.47 -21.76 6.49
C THR A 184 -9.31 -21.20 7.63
N GLN A 185 -10.64 -21.43 7.65
CA GLN A 185 -11.50 -21.06 8.78
C GLN A 185 -11.03 -21.71 10.08
N LYS A 186 -10.67 -22.99 10.05
CA LYS A 186 -10.16 -23.71 11.23
C LYS A 186 -8.89 -23.08 11.78
N GLN A 187 -7.94 -22.70 10.93
CA GLN A 187 -6.69 -22.03 11.35
C GLN A 187 -6.98 -20.67 12.00
N VAL A 188 -7.92 -19.90 11.42
CA VAL A 188 -8.29 -18.59 11.96
C VAL A 188 -9.06 -18.72 13.27
N LYS A 189 -10.04 -19.64 13.36
CA LYS A 189 -10.79 -19.94 14.61
C LYS A 189 -9.83 -20.38 15.72
N GLN A 190 -8.90 -21.28 15.43
CA GLN A 190 -7.89 -21.73 16.39
C GLN A 190 -7.04 -20.58 16.96
N TYR A 191 -6.59 -19.66 16.11
CA TYR A 191 -5.87 -18.46 16.54
C TYR A 191 -6.75 -17.55 17.40
N ILE A 192 -8.00 -17.31 17.00
CA ILE A 192 -8.94 -16.42 17.72
C ILE A 192 -9.23 -16.98 19.11
N ASP A 193 -9.58 -18.25 19.21
CA ASP A 193 -10.08 -18.86 20.44
C ASP A 193 -8.97 -19.13 21.45
N ASN A 194 -7.79 -19.49 21.00
CA ASN A 194 -6.67 -19.89 21.88
C ASN A 194 -5.74 -18.71 22.18
N GLN A 195 -5.13 -18.09 21.16
CA GLN A 195 -4.06 -17.10 21.37
C GLN A 195 -4.58 -15.68 21.49
N ARG A 196 -5.45 -15.25 20.53
CA ARG A 196 -5.99 -13.90 20.54
C ARG A 196 -6.80 -13.60 21.79
N ARG A 197 -7.60 -14.58 22.27
CA ARG A 197 -8.43 -14.44 23.47
C ARG A 197 -7.63 -14.17 24.74
N GLN A 198 -6.38 -14.64 24.80
CA GLN A 198 -5.48 -14.44 25.95
C GLN A 198 -4.78 -13.10 25.95
N LEU A 199 -4.79 -12.35 24.82
CA LEU A 199 -4.13 -11.07 24.71
C LEU A 199 -4.87 -9.98 25.49
N LYS A 200 -4.12 -9.11 26.16
CA LYS A 200 -4.65 -7.84 26.67
C LYS A 200 -4.84 -6.88 25.48
N ILE A 201 -6.06 -6.81 24.97
CA ILE A 201 -6.37 -6.03 23.77
C ILE A 201 -6.38 -4.55 24.11
N ALA A 202 -5.73 -3.73 23.28
CA ALA A 202 -5.69 -2.29 23.45
C ALA A 202 -7.03 -1.66 23.01
N LYS A 203 -7.46 -0.61 23.72
CA LYS A 203 -8.70 0.11 23.42
C LYS A 203 -8.78 0.56 21.96
N GLY A 204 -9.90 0.24 21.30
CA GLY A 204 -10.14 0.55 19.89
C GLY A 204 -9.60 -0.51 18.92
N HIS A 205 -9.02 -1.62 19.43
CA HIS A 205 -8.52 -2.72 18.61
C HIS A 205 -9.29 -4.04 18.82
N GLU A 206 -10.39 -4.00 19.55
CA GLU A 206 -11.13 -5.18 19.99
C GLU A 206 -11.69 -6.01 18.84
N ASP A 207 -12.09 -5.35 17.75
CA ASP A 207 -12.71 -5.99 16.59
C ASP A 207 -11.73 -6.44 15.50
N PHE A 208 -10.44 -6.07 15.58
CA PHE A 208 -9.47 -6.54 14.58
C PHE A 208 -9.11 -8.01 14.79
N VAL A 209 -9.07 -8.78 13.69
CA VAL A 209 -8.73 -10.21 13.75
C VAL A 209 -7.29 -10.41 14.19
N PHE A 210 -6.34 -9.79 13.50
CA PHE A 210 -4.90 -10.01 13.72
C PHE A 210 -4.26 -8.91 14.55
N LEU A 211 -3.73 -9.30 15.70
CA LEU A 211 -3.14 -8.40 16.70
C LEU A 211 -1.65 -8.70 16.90
N ASN A 212 -0.90 -7.68 17.30
CA ASN A 212 0.46 -7.83 17.77
C ASN A 212 0.51 -8.18 19.27
N ARG A 213 1.71 -8.47 19.82
CA ARG A 213 1.91 -8.80 21.25
C ARG A 213 1.38 -7.75 22.23
N ARG A 214 1.19 -6.50 21.77
CA ARG A 214 0.67 -5.38 22.58
C ARG A 214 -0.84 -5.24 22.46
N GLY A 215 -1.52 -6.19 21.86
CA GLY A 215 -2.98 -6.16 21.63
C GLY A 215 -3.43 -5.10 20.62
N LYS A 216 -2.54 -4.59 19.78
CA LYS A 216 -2.85 -3.61 18.73
C LYS A 216 -2.89 -4.27 17.35
N GLN A 217 -3.68 -3.71 16.44
CA GLN A 217 -3.72 -4.07 15.03
C GLN A 217 -2.30 -4.18 14.44
N LEU A 218 -2.06 -5.19 13.59
CA LEU A 218 -0.80 -5.32 12.86
C LEU A 218 -0.63 -4.19 11.84
N THR A 219 0.62 -3.79 11.62
CA THR A 219 0.97 -2.83 10.56
C THR A 219 1.41 -3.57 9.30
N ARG A 220 1.34 -2.89 8.15
CA ARG A 220 1.86 -3.44 6.89
C ARG A 220 3.34 -3.83 6.99
N ALA A 221 4.16 -3.00 7.64
CA ALA A 221 5.58 -3.27 7.83
C ALA A 221 5.80 -4.57 8.62
N MET A 222 5.01 -4.81 9.68
CA MET A 222 5.09 -6.05 10.47
C MET A 222 4.75 -7.27 9.60
N ILE A 223 3.70 -7.22 8.78
CA ILE A 223 3.33 -8.32 7.88
C ILE A 223 4.50 -8.62 6.92
N PHE A 224 5.08 -7.59 6.30
CA PHE A 224 6.24 -7.76 5.41
C PHE A 224 7.41 -8.43 6.14
N THR A 225 7.73 -7.99 7.36
CA THR A 225 8.81 -8.58 8.16
C THR A 225 8.53 -10.05 8.48
N ILE A 226 7.30 -10.38 8.91
CA ILE A 226 6.90 -11.76 9.24
C ILE A 226 7.02 -12.67 8.02
N VAL A 227 6.41 -12.28 6.90
CA VAL A 227 6.43 -13.10 5.67
C VAL A 227 7.85 -13.26 5.14
N ARG A 228 8.66 -12.23 5.22
CA ARG A 228 10.07 -12.28 4.84
C ARG A 228 10.87 -13.25 5.74
N GLN A 229 10.70 -13.18 7.05
CA GLN A 229 11.37 -14.08 8.00
C GLN A 229 10.99 -15.55 7.74
N VAL A 230 9.70 -15.83 7.51
CA VAL A 230 9.22 -17.18 7.17
C VAL A 230 9.81 -17.66 5.84
N ALA A 231 9.91 -16.81 4.84
CA ALA A 231 10.54 -17.17 3.56
C ALA A 231 12.04 -17.42 3.69
N GLU A 232 12.73 -16.57 4.45
CA GLU A 232 14.17 -16.74 4.74
C GLU A 232 14.46 -18.05 5.49
N SER A 233 13.58 -18.49 6.40
CA SER A 233 13.73 -19.74 7.15
C SER A 233 13.76 -20.99 6.28
N ILE A 234 13.15 -20.94 5.08
CA ILE A 234 13.17 -22.04 4.09
C ILE A 234 14.17 -21.79 2.95
N GLY A 235 15.04 -20.77 3.08
CA GLY A 235 16.04 -20.43 2.07
C GLY A 235 15.50 -19.78 0.80
N LEU A 236 14.29 -19.22 0.82
CA LEU A 236 13.67 -18.61 -0.35
C LEU A 236 14.29 -17.23 -0.62
N GLN A 237 14.97 -17.09 -1.76
CA GLN A 237 15.63 -15.82 -2.16
C GLN A 237 14.77 -14.91 -3.05
N LYS A 238 13.50 -15.26 -3.27
CA LYS A 238 12.59 -14.46 -4.11
C LYS A 238 12.18 -13.17 -3.42
N THR A 239 12.06 -12.10 -4.20
CA THR A 239 11.41 -10.87 -3.73
C THR A 239 9.91 -11.11 -3.60
N ILE A 240 9.44 -11.43 -2.39
CA ILE A 240 8.03 -11.74 -2.16
C ILE A 240 7.19 -10.49 -2.35
N SER A 241 6.40 -10.47 -3.42
CA SER A 241 5.33 -9.51 -3.60
C SER A 241 4.08 -10.04 -2.90
N LEU A 242 3.65 -9.40 -1.81
CA LEU A 242 2.40 -9.74 -1.11
C LEU A 242 1.15 -9.30 -1.91
N ARG A 243 1.25 -9.29 -3.23
CA ARG A 243 0.13 -9.25 -4.16
C ARG A 243 -0.07 -10.67 -4.67
N CYS A 244 -0.77 -11.50 -3.92
CA CYS A 244 -1.29 -12.73 -4.49
C CYS A 244 -2.41 -12.38 -5.47
N SER A 245 -2.11 -12.44 -6.76
CA SER A 245 -3.12 -12.76 -7.73
C SER A 245 -3.32 -14.28 -7.62
N ALA A 246 -4.44 -14.70 -7.06
CA ALA A 246 -4.91 -16.04 -7.33
C ALA A 246 -5.04 -16.12 -8.86
N SER A 247 -4.05 -16.74 -9.51
CA SER A 247 -4.21 -17.20 -10.89
C SER A 247 -5.23 -18.31 -10.82
N GLY A 248 -6.49 -17.96 -11.15
CA GLY A 248 -7.57 -18.89 -11.20
C GLY A 248 -7.18 -20.08 -12.06
N SER A 249 -7.25 -21.23 -11.48
CA SER A 249 -7.46 -22.47 -12.18
C SER A 249 -8.87 -22.43 -12.76
N SER A 250 -8.92 -22.44 -14.10
CA SER A 250 -10.09 -22.83 -14.87
C SER A 250 -10.42 -24.28 -14.59
#